data_e351d26f822b74559a994dba6650ecf7
#
_entry.id   e351d26f822b74559a994dba6650ecf7
#
_cell.length_a   1.000
_cell.length_b   1.000
_cell.length_c   1.000
_cell.angle_alpha   90.00
_cell.angle_beta   90.00
_cell.angle_gamma   90.00
#
_symmetry.space_group_name_H-M   'P 1'
#
loop_
_entity.id
_entity.type
_entity.pdbx_description
1 polymer ?
#
loop_
_entity_poly.entity_id
_entity_poly.type
_entity_poly.pdbx_seq_one_letter_code
_entity_poly.pdbx_strand_id
1 'polypeptide(L)'
;DTSYVYHNGDSEKALREVLVNRYPRDSFTITTKSPVFMIGSREQFRDIFNEQLERLGTDFVDYYWLHAVNRDGYEKIQKLDLVSALTELKNEGKTRHIGISYHDSPELLDQILTDHPELEYVQLQLNYFDWDSPYVASGACYEVCKKHGKPVVVMEPIKGGALINLPDNLKTDLEQARPDMDMAEWAIRYT
;
A
#
# COMPACT_ATOMS: atom_id res chain seq x y z
N ASP A 1 2.43 3.02 -8.11
CA ASP A 1 2.41 1.92 -7.13
C ASP A 1 2.51 0.57 -7.83
N THR A 2 3.37 -0.30 -7.33
CA THR A 2 3.59 -1.66 -7.83
C THR A 2 3.97 -2.62 -6.69
N SER A 3 4.40 -3.82 -7.03
CA SER A 3 4.92 -4.83 -6.09
C SER A 3 5.76 -5.86 -6.84
N TYR A 4 6.67 -6.50 -6.12
CA TYR A 4 7.50 -7.60 -6.62
C TYR A 4 6.73 -8.71 -7.35
N VAL A 5 5.52 -9.04 -6.88
CA VAL A 5 4.71 -10.16 -7.39
C VAL A 5 3.65 -9.77 -8.41
N TYR A 6 3.40 -8.48 -8.63
CA TYR A 6 2.32 -8.06 -9.54
C TYR A 6 2.61 -8.49 -10.98
N HIS A 7 1.59 -9.05 -11.64
CA HIS A 7 1.69 -9.60 -13.00
C HIS A 7 2.84 -10.61 -13.15
N ASN A 8 2.99 -11.49 -12.18
CA ASN A 8 4.07 -12.51 -12.13
C ASN A 8 5.49 -11.90 -12.20
N GLY A 9 5.68 -10.70 -11.64
CA GLY A 9 6.95 -9.98 -11.61
C GLY A 9 7.19 -9.03 -12.80
N ASP A 10 6.24 -8.91 -13.72
CA ASP A 10 6.41 -8.04 -14.90
C ASP A 10 5.96 -6.59 -14.67
N SER A 11 5.22 -6.31 -13.59
CA SER A 11 4.72 -4.96 -13.30
C SER A 11 5.86 -3.93 -13.11
N GLU A 12 6.92 -4.31 -12.39
CA GLU A 12 8.08 -3.43 -12.18
C GLU A 12 8.84 -3.18 -13.48
N LYS A 13 9.02 -4.21 -14.33
CA LYS A 13 9.64 -4.08 -15.65
C LYS A 13 8.81 -3.19 -16.59
N ALA A 14 7.48 -3.35 -16.56
CA ALA A 14 6.58 -2.49 -17.33
C ALA A 14 6.70 -1.01 -16.89
N LEU A 15 6.76 -0.73 -15.58
CA LEU A 15 7.00 0.63 -15.08
C LEU A 15 8.35 1.19 -15.53
N ARG A 16 9.40 0.38 -15.59
CA ARG A 16 10.68 0.80 -16.18
C ARG A 16 10.48 1.32 -17.60
N GLU A 17 9.80 0.54 -18.45
CA GLU A 17 9.64 0.88 -19.88
C GLU A 17 8.71 2.08 -20.12
N VAL A 18 7.61 2.17 -19.35
CA VAL A 18 6.59 3.21 -19.63
C VAL A 18 6.76 4.48 -18.81
N LEU A 19 7.54 4.44 -17.73
CA LEU A 19 7.72 5.57 -16.82
C LEU A 19 9.21 5.93 -16.65
N VAL A 20 10.01 5.04 -16.08
CA VAL A 20 11.39 5.36 -15.67
C VAL A 20 12.27 5.72 -16.86
N ASN A 21 12.16 4.99 -17.97
CA ASN A 21 12.92 5.26 -19.20
C ASN A 21 12.42 6.50 -19.97
N ARG A 22 11.24 7.05 -19.63
CA ARG A 22 10.61 8.12 -20.42
C ARG A 22 10.66 9.49 -19.77
N TYR A 23 10.71 9.55 -18.44
CA TYR A 23 10.57 10.78 -17.68
C TYR A 23 11.74 10.96 -16.71
N PRO A 24 12.12 12.21 -16.40
CA PRO A 24 13.11 12.47 -15.36
C PRO A 24 12.71 11.83 -14.03
N ARG A 25 13.66 11.17 -13.34
CA ARG A 25 13.36 10.39 -12.12
C ARG A 25 12.76 11.23 -10.99
N ASP A 26 13.04 12.52 -10.95
CA ASP A 26 12.53 13.48 -9.97
C ASP A 26 11.13 14.03 -10.30
N SER A 27 10.57 13.70 -11.47
CA SER A 27 9.23 14.15 -11.88
C SER A 27 8.08 13.25 -11.42
N PHE A 28 8.39 12.12 -10.80
CA PHE A 28 7.40 11.16 -10.30
C PHE A 28 7.89 10.41 -9.07
N THR A 29 6.97 9.80 -8.34
CA THR A 29 7.28 8.92 -7.21
C THR A 29 6.99 7.46 -7.56
N ILE A 30 7.82 6.53 -7.05
CA ILE A 30 7.64 5.09 -7.18
C ILE A 30 7.42 4.48 -5.80
N THR A 31 6.37 3.67 -5.70
CA THR A 31 6.13 2.78 -4.59
C THR A 31 6.25 1.33 -5.06
N THR A 32 7.06 0.52 -4.38
CA THR A 32 7.02 -0.94 -4.52
C THR A 32 6.99 -1.61 -3.15
N LYS A 33 6.82 -2.94 -3.12
CA LYS A 33 6.51 -3.68 -1.89
C LYS A 33 7.34 -4.94 -1.80
N SER A 34 7.87 -5.21 -0.61
CA SER A 34 8.57 -6.44 -0.26
C SER A 34 7.57 -7.57 0.02
N PRO A 35 7.64 -8.71 -0.66
CA PRO A 35 6.70 -9.82 -0.47
C PRO A 35 7.03 -10.61 0.82
N VAL A 36 6.59 -10.12 1.98
CA VAL A 36 6.86 -10.71 3.32
C VAL A 36 6.62 -12.22 3.35
N PHE A 37 5.56 -12.69 2.70
CA PHE A 37 5.21 -14.11 2.64
C PHE A 37 6.26 -14.99 1.94
N MET A 38 7.11 -14.43 1.07
CA MET A 38 8.19 -15.14 0.36
C MET A 38 9.54 -15.08 1.08
N ILE A 39 9.74 -14.15 2.03
CA ILE A 39 11.02 -13.88 2.65
C ILE A 39 11.32 -14.94 3.72
N GLY A 40 12.49 -15.53 3.66
CA GLY A 40 12.99 -16.52 4.63
C GLY A 40 14.15 -16.03 5.49
N SER A 41 14.84 -14.93 5.09
CA SER A 41 15.95 -14.32 5.85
C SER A 41 16.10 -12.83 5.54
N ARG A 42 16.89 -12.10 6.34
CA ARG A 42 17.23 -10.69 6.07
C ARG A 42 18.05 -10.51 4.79
N GLU A 43 18.94 -11.47 4.49
CA GLU A 43 19.70 -11.46 3.24
C GLU A 43 18.76 -11.53 2.04
N GLN A 44 17.80 -12.46 2.05
CA GLN A 44 16.81 -12.59 0.99
C GLN A 44 15.94 -11.34 0.86
N PHE A 45 15.57 -10.67 1.96
CA PHE A 45 14.86 -9.38 1.90
C PHE A 45 15.66 -8.35 1.11
N ARG A 46 16.97 -8.24 1.37
CA ARG A 46 17.85 -7.30 0.66
C ARG A 46 18.06 -7.70 -0.80
N ASP A 47 18.22 -8.98 -1.09
CA ASP A 47 18.37 -9.49 -2.46
C ASP A 47 17.14 -9.18 -3.31
N ILE A 48 15.95 -9.42 -2.76
CA ILE A 48 14.68 -9.08 -3.42
C ILE A 48 14.59 -7.57 -3.67
N PHE A 49 14.95 -6.73 -2.69
CA PHE A 49 14.95 -5.28 -2.89
C PHE A 49 15.91 -4.83 -4.00
N ASN A 50 17.11 -5.40 -4.06
CA ASN A 50 18.07 -5.09 -5.11
C ASN A 50 17.53 -5.54 -6.50
N GLU A 51 16.93 -6.72 -6.58
CA GLU A 51 16.27 -7.18 -7.82
C GLU A 51 15.12 -6.24 -8.24
N GLN A 52 14.34 -5.71 -7.30
CA GLN A 52 13.29 -4.73 -7.60
C GLN A 52 13.87 -3.43 -8.19
N LEU A 53 14.98 -2.93 -7.66
CA LEU A 53 15.68 -1.78 -8.23
C LEU A 53 16.18 -2.05 -9.66
N GLU A 54 16.72 -3.24 -9.92
CA GLU A 54 17.13 -3.67 -11.26
C GLU A 54 15.95 -3.74 -12.23
N ARG A 55 14.82 -4.35 -11.80
CA ARG A 55 13.59 -4.45 -12.60
C ARG A 55 13.04 -3.06 -12.93
N LEU A 56 13.00 -2.16 -11.96
CA LEU A 56 12.54 -0.78 -12.11
C LEU A 56 13.52 0.10 -12.89
N GLY A 57 14.81 -0.26 -12.94
CA GLY A 57 15.85 0.55 -13.59
C GLY A 57 16.16 1.85 -12.86
N THR A 58 16.18 1.83 -11.53
CA THR A 58 16.41 3.00 -10.66
C THR A 58 17.30 2.63 -9.48
N ASP A 59 17.98 3.60 -8.90
CA ASP A 59 18.87 3.40 -7.73
C ASP A 59 18.15 3.50 -6.39
N PHE A 60 16.92 4.01 -6.40
CA PHE A 60 16.09 4.18 -5.21
C PHE A 60 14.59 4.16 -5.55
N VAL A 61 13.74 3.90 -4.53
CA VAL A 61 12.30 4.11 -4.60
C VAL A 61 11.87 5.20 -3.61
N ASP A 62 10.72 5.84 -3.84
CA ASP A 62 10.24 6.87 -2.92
C ASP A 62 9.55 6.25 -1.71
N TYR A 63 8.81 5.15 -1.91
CA TYR A 63 8.10 4.43 -0.85
C TYR A 63 8.37 2.94 -0.97
N TYR A 64 8.66 2.31 0.17
CA TYR A 64 8.85 0.86 0.24
C TYR A 64 8.02 0.26 1.38
N TRP A 65 7.10 -0.65 1.02
CA TRP A 65 6.17 -1.28 1.96
C TRP A 65 6.52 -2.74 2.24
N LEU A 66 6.32 -3.20 3.49
CA LEU A 66 6.12 -4.62 3.77
C LEU A 66 4.73 -5.01 3.27
N HIS A 67 4.66 -5.95 2.31
CA HIS A 67 3.46 -6.25 1.54
C HIS A 67 2.52 -7.20 2.28
N ALA A 68 1.20 -6.89 2.22
CA ALA A 68 0.11 -7.75 2.67
C ALA A 68 0.29 -8.23 4.13
N VAL A 69 0.60 -7.30 5.02
CA VAL A 69 0.82 -7.60 6.44
C VAL A 69 -0.50 -7.99 7.09
N ASN A 70 -0.50 -9.19 7.65
CA ASN A 70 -1.50 -9.78 8.51
C ASN A 70 -0.79 -10.40 9.73
N ARG A 71 -1.49 -11.14 10.58
CA ARG A 71 -0.91 -11.74 11.79
C ARG A 71 0.31 -12.62 11.50
N ASP A 72 0.17 -13.58 10.58
CA ASP A 72 1.27 -14.48 10.21
C ASP A 72 2.45 -13.71 9.60
N GLY A 73 2.15 -12.72 8.77
CA GLY A 73 3.14 -11.80 8.21
C GLY A 73 3.86 -11.00 9.28
N TYR A 74 3.14 -10.53 10.30
CA TYR A 74 3.72 -9.77 11.40
C TYR A 74 4.66 -10.63 12.28
N GLU A 75 4.27 -11.86 12.61
CA GLU A 75 5.15 -12.80 13.31
C GLU A 75 6.48 -13.02 12.55
N LYS A 76 6.40 -13.15 11.23
CA LYS A 76 7.59 -13.25 10.38
C LYS A 76 8.42 -11.97 10.38
N ILE A 77 7.77 -10.79 10.28
CA ILE A 77 8.42 -9.48 10.35
C ILE A 77 9.22 -9.34 11.64
N GLN A 78 8.62 -9.70 12.79
CA GLN A 78 9.30 -9.69 14.09
C GLN A 78 10.46 -10.68 14.13
N LYS A 79 10.24 -11.94 13.74
CA LYS A 79 11.25 -13.00 13.74
C LYS A 79 12.48 -12.66 12.92
N LEU A 80 12.30 -12.01 11.78
CA LEU A 80 13.38 -11.64 10.86
C LEU A 80 13.84 -10.21 11.02
N ASP A 81 13.24 -9.44 11.94
CA ASP A 81 13.53 -8.04 12.20
C ASP A 81 13.49 -7.18 10.92
N LEU A 82 12.40 -7.35 10.13
CA LEU A 82 12.29 -6.70 8.81
C LEU A 82 12.04 -5.20 8.89
N VAL A 83 11.49 -4.66 9.99
CA VAL A 83 11.34 -3.21 10.15
C VAL A 83 12.69 -2.53 10.31
N SER A 84 13.61 -3.14 11.06
CA SER A 84 15.00 -2.65 11.11
C SER A 84 15.67 -2.71 9.73
N ALA A 85 15.45 -3.79 8.97
CA ALA A 85 15.98 -3.90 7.60
C ALA A 85 15.42 -2.82 6.66
N LEU A 86 14.12 -2.47 6.78
CA LEU A 86 13.53 -1.32 6.07
C LEU A 86 14.20 0.01 6.46
N THR A 87 14.43 0.20 7.76
CA THR A 87 15.05 1.41 8.30
C THR A 87 16.51 1.54 7.81
N GLU A 88 17.23 0.43 7.69
CA GLU A 88 18.56 0.40 7.08
C GLU A 88 18.52 0.88 5.63
N LEU A 89 17.60 0.36 4.80
CA LEU A 89 17.43 0.82 3.41
C LEU A 89 17.13 2.33 3.32
N LYS A 90 16.33 2.85 4.26
CA LYS A 90 16.06 4.29 4.34
C LYS A 90 17.31 5.08 4.70
N ASN A 91 18.08 4.65 5.69
CA ASN A 91 19.32 5.30 6.09
C ASN A 91 20.40 5.27 5.01
N GLU A 92 20.40 4.26 4.16
CA GLU A 92 21.25 4.13 2.97
C GLU A 92 20.77 5.00 1.78
N GLY A 93 19.61 5.68 1.91
CA GLY A 93 19.02 6.47 0.83
C GLY A 93 18.40 5.63 -0.31
N LYS A 94 18.19 4.34 -0.07
CA LYS A 94 17.60 3.41 -1.03
C LYS A 94 16.07 3.50 -1.08
N THR A 95 15.45 3.97 -0.03
CA THR A 95 14.05 4.41 -0.01
C THR A 95 13.91 5.71 0.79
N ARG A 96 12.96 6.56 0.42
CA ARG A 96 12.70 7.82 1.13
C ARG A 96 11.76 7.61 2.30
N HIS A 97 10.75 6.76 2.12
CA HIS A 97 9.69 6.49 3.09
C HIS A 97 9.44 5.00 3.23
N ILE A 98 9.12 4.58 4.46
CA ILE A 98 8.86 3.19 4.81
C ILE A 98 7.48 3.01 5.42
N GLY A 99 6.87 1.85 5.20
CA GLY A 99 5.54 1.55 5.72
C GLY A 99 5.10 0.13 5.49
N ILE A 100 3.80 -0.09 5.64
CA ILE A 100 3.16 -1.40 5.45
C ILE A 100 1.93 -1.28 4.55
N SER A 101 1.63 -2.35 3.82
CA SER A 101 0.32 -2.60 3.21
C SER A 101 -0.40 -3.60 4.11
N TYR A 102 -1.55 -3.21 4.67
CA TYR A 102 -2.17 -3.88 5.81
C TYR A 102 -3.52 -4.52 5.47
N HIS A 103 -3.76 -5.75 5.99
CA HIS A 103 -4.93 -6.56 5.69
C HIS A 103 -5.34 -7.48 6.86
N ASP A 104 -5.58 -6.88 8.04
CA ASP A 104 -6.01 -7.63 9.24
C ASP A 104 -6.81 -6.69 10.16
N SER A 105 -7.02 -7.08 11.42
CA SER A 105 -7.83 -6.37 12.40
C SER A 105 -7.22 -5.06 12.89
N PRO A 106 -8.04 -4.09 13.31
CA PRO A 106 -7.54 -2.83 13.86
C PRO A 106 -6.70 -3.01 15.13
N GLU A 107 -6.95 -4.05 15.94
CA GLU A 107 -6.16 -4.35 17.15
C GLU A 107 -4.73 -4.74 16.81
N LEU A 108 -4.54 -5.56 15.76
CA LEU A 108 -3.20 -5.92 15.30
C LEU A 108 -2.48 -4.71 14.69
N LEU A 109 -3.19 -3.85 13.96
CA LEU A 109 -2.62 -2.62 13.42
C LEU A 109 -2.15 -1.67 14.56
N ASP A 110 -2.97 -1.53 15.60
CA ASP A 110 -2.63 -0.72 16.79
C ASP A 110 -1.38 -1.26 17.49
N GLN A 111 -1.26 -2.58 17.61
CA GLN A 111 -0.06 -3.24 18.13
C GLN A 111 1.16 -2.95 17.25
N ILE A 112 1.07 -3.16 15.94
CA ILE A 112 2.18 -2.94 15.00
C ILE A 112 2.68 -1.49 15.06
N LEU A 113 1.78 -0.51 15.04
CA LEU A 113 2.16 0.90 15.06
C LEU A 113 2.66 1.36 16.44
N THR A 114 2.30 0.66 17.52
CA THR A 114 2.87 0.85 18.86
C THR A 114 4.29 0.30 18.95
N ASP A 115 4.50 -0.92 18.44
CA ASP A 115 5.78 -1.61 18.47
C ASP A 115 6.81 -0.98 17.51
N HIS A 116 6.32 -0.38 16.40
CA HIS A 116 7.15 0.18 15.32
C HIS A 116 6.74 1.61 14.95
N PRO A 117 7.00 2.59 15.85
CA PRO A 117 6.68 3.99 15.58
C PRO A 117 7.46 4.61 14.42
N GLU A 118 8.55 3.98 13.97
CA GLU A 118 9.34 4.37 12.80
C GLU A 118 8.65 4.16 11.46
N LEU A 119 7.62 3.30 11.38
CA LEU A 119 6.78 3.17 10.18
C LEU A 119 6.04 4.48 9.93
N GLU A 120 6.17 5.02 8.72
CA GLU A 120 5.70 6.37 8.39
C GLU A 120 4.30 6.37 7.76
N TYR A 121 3.95 5.32 7.03
CA TYR A 121 2.72 5.22 6.24
C TYR A 121 2.08 3.85 6.38
N VAL A 122 0.76 3.83 6.26
CA VAL A 122 -0.02 2.60 6.16
C VAL A 122 -0.85 2.64 4.88
N GLN A 123 -0.71 1.62 4.02
CA GLN A 123 -1.59 1.44 2.88
C GLN A 123 -2.79 0.60 3.32
N LEU A 124 -4.00 1.16 3.19
CA LEU A 124 -5.27 0.52 3.58
C LEU A 124 -6.21 0.39 2.39
N GLN A 125 -6.93 -0.74 2.33
CA GLN A 125 -8.14 -0.83 1.52
C GLN A 125 -9.21 0.08 2.12
N LEU A 126 -9.58 1.13 1.41
CA LEU A 126 -10.51 2.14 1.91
C LEU A 126 -11.46 2.60 0.82
N ASN A 127 -12.76 2.40 1.08
CA ASN A 127 -13.87 2.88 0.26
C ASN A 127 -15.14 2.84 1.10
N TYR A 128 -16.22 3.45 0.63
CA TYR A 128 -17.47 3.55 1.40
C TYR A 128 -18.17 2.19 1.63
N PHE A 129 -17.92 1.18 0.79
CA PHE A 129 -18.50 -0.15 0.96
C PHE A 129 -17.79 -0.96 2.06
N ASP A 130 -16.47 -0.81 2.15
CA ASP A 130 -15.64 -1.54 3.10
C ASP A 130 -15.47 -0.83 4.45
N TRP A 131 -15.99 0.40 4.58
CA TRP A 131 -15.81 1.23 5.77
C TRP A 131 -16.28 0.52 7.05
N ASP A 132 -17.51 -0.01 7.07
CA ASP A 132 -18.09 -0.75 8.18
C ASP A 132 -18.03 -2.28 7.98
N SER A 133 -17.27 -2.77 7.01
CA SER A 133 -17.16 -4.19 6.74
C SER A 133 -16.48 -4.92 7.90
N PRO A 134 -17.10 -5.98 8.46
CA PRO A 134 -16.47 -6.75 9.53
C PRO A 134 -15.22 -7.54 9.07
N TYR A 135 -15.01 -7.67 7.77
CA TYR A 135 -13.88 -8.40 7.18
C TYR A 135 -12.71 -7.50 6.82
N VAL A 136 -12.99 -6.29 6.35
CA VAL A 136 -11.95 -5.32 5.93
C VAL A 136 -11.69 -4.30 7.04
N ALA A 137 -12.74 -3.91 7.78
CA ALA A 137 -12.68 -2.97 8.89
C ALA A 137 -11.96 -1.65 8.55
N SER A 138 -12.19 -1.13 7.33
CA SER A 138 -11.48 0.05 6.81
C SER A 138 -11.55 1.25 7.76
N GLY A 139 -12.75 1.58 8.25
CA GLY A 139 -12.96 2.71 9.15
C GLY A 139 -12.21 2.55 10.48
N ALA A 140 -12.29 1.36 11.09
CA ALA A 140 -11.59 1.09 12.34
C ALA A 140 -10.06 1.14 12.16
N CYS A 141 -9.51 0.58 11.09
CA CYS A 141 -8.08 0.69 10.77
C CYS A 141 -7.65 2.14 10.48
N TYR A 142 -8.51 2.92 9.81
CA TYR A 142 -8.26 4.35 9.58
C TYR A 142 -8.18 5.13 10.90
N GLU A 143 -9.09 4.88 11.86
CA GLU A 143 -9.05 5.54 13.16
C GLU A 143 -7.81 5.14 13.97
N VAL A 144 -7.30 3.90 13.82
CA VAL A 144 -6.00 3.50 14.38
C VAL A 144 -4.88 4.30 13.76
N CYS A 145 -4.84 4.45 12.44
CA CYS A 145 -3.82 5.28 11.78
C CYS A 145 -3.85 6.73 12.29
N LYS A 146 -5.04 7.32 12.43
CA LYS A 146 -5.22 8.66 13.03
C LYS A 146 -4.68 8.75 14.45
N LYS A 147 -4.99 7.77 15.30
CA LYS A 147 -4.51 7.69 16.69
C LYS A 147 -2.99 7.75 16.75
N HIS A 148 -2.30 7.07 15.82
CA HIS A 148 -0.84 7.04 15.74
C HIS A 148 -0.24 8.16 14.88
N GLY A 149 -1.06 9.06 14.31
CA GLY A 149 -0.60 10.14 13.44
C GLY A 149 0.02 9.66 12.13
N LYS A 150 -0.40 8.49 11.63
CA LYS A 150 0.13 7.90 10.40
C LYS A 150 -0.75 8.25 9.20
N PRO A 151 -0.20 8.87 8.14
CA PRO A 151 -0.89 9.05 6.89
C PRO A 151 -1.30 7.72 6.26
N VAL A 152 -2.49 7.70 5.65
CA VAL A 152 -3.01 6.55 4.94
C VAL A 152 -2.81 6.72 3.44
N VAL A 153 -2.28 5.69 2.78
CA VAL A 153 -2.27 5.55 1.32
C VAL A 153 -3.42 4.62 0.95
N VAL A 154 -4.37 5.14 0.17
CA VAL A 154 -5.57 4.37 -0.18
C VAL A 154 -5.28 3.36 -1.28
N MET A 155 -5.72 2.12 -1.09
CA MET A 155 -5.87 1.12 -2.15
C MET A 155 -7.34 0.73 -2.28
N GLU A 156 -7.73 0.20 -3.44
CA GLU A 156 -9.11 -0.22 -3.75
C GLU A 156 -10.18 0.89 -3.60
N PRO A 157 -9.90 2.16 -3.99
CA PRO A 157 -10.88 3.24 -3.82
C PRO A 157 -12.18 2.99 -4.58
N ILE A 158 -12.13 2.23 -5.68
CA ILE A 158 -13.28 1.86 -6.52
C ILE A 158 -13.60 0.37 -6.42
N LYS A 159 -12.92 -0.38 -5.53
CA LYS A 159 -13.11 -1.83 -5.32
C LYS A 159 -13.03 -2.62 -6.64
N GLY A 160 -11.91 -2.44 -7.38
CA GLY A 160 -11.71 -3.09 -8.67
C GLY A 160 -12.75 -2.71 -9.75
N GLY A 161 -13.42 -1.57 -9.62
CA GLY A 161 -14.49 -1.12 -10.51
C GLY A 161 -15.90 -1.52 -10.06
N ALA A 162 -16.06 -2.30 -8.98
CA ALA A 162 -17.39 -2.72 -8.52
C ALA A 162 -18.26 -1.52 -8.10
N LEU A 163 -17.67 -0.47 -7.55
CA LEU A 163 -18.39 0.70 -7.05
C LEU A 163 -18.92 1.66 -8.11
N ILE A 164 -18.62 1.44 -9.40
CA ILE A 164 -19.27 2.17 -10.50
C ILE A 164 -20.57 1.50 -10.95
N ASN A 165 -20.81 0.24 -10.56
CA ASN A 165 -21.97 -0.55 -10.91
C ASN A 165 -22.92 -0.68 -9.71
N LEU A 166 -23.32 0.45 -9.15
CA LEU A 166 -24.26 0.49 -8.03
C LEU A 166 -25.68 0.10 -8.45
N PRO A 167 -26.54 -0.38 -7.52
CA PRO A 167 -27.97 -0.54 -7.74
C PRO A 167 -28.64 0.76 -8.22
N ASP A 168 -29.67 0.65 -9.09
CA ASP A 168 -30.28 1.82 -9.74
C ASP A 168 -30.83 2.87 -8.77
N ASN A 169 -31.39 2.42 -7.63
CA ASN A 169 -31.87 3.34 -6.59
C ASN A 169 -30.73 4.20 -6.01
N LEU A 170 -29.57 3.61 -5.74
CA LEU A 170 -28.41 4.35 -5.22
C LEU A 170 -27.81 5.29 -6.28
N LYS A 171 -27.76 4.84 -7.55
CA LYS A 171 -27.34 5.71 -8.67
C LYS A 171 -28.23 6.94 -8.76
N THR A 172 -29.55 6.73 -8.74
CA THR A 172 -30.54 7.82 -8.81
C THR A 172 -30.36 8.82 -7.68
N ASP A 173 -30.15 8.35 -6.45
CA ASP A 173 -29.94 9.23 -5.31
C ASP A 173 -28.65 10.06 -5.44
N LEU A 174 -27.57 9.44 -5.90
CA LEU A 174 -26.30 10.13 -6.12
C LEU A 174 -26.35 11.13 -7.30
N GLU A 175 -27.01 10.77 -8.40
CA GLU A 175 -27.23 11.64 -9.56
C GLU A 175 -28.12 12.84 -9.20
N GLN A 176 -29.13 12.65 -8.35
CA GLN A 176 -29.94 13.77 -7.84
C GLN A 176 -29.14 14.72 -6.93
N ALA A 177 -28.26 14.15 -6.10
CA ALA A 177 -27.42 14.95 -5.21
C ALA A 177 -26.38 15.79 -5.99
N ARG A 178 -25.76 15.20 -7.01
CA ARG A 178 -24.75 15.85 -7.86
C ARG A 178 -24.84 15.31 -9.30
N PRO A 179 -25.65 15.96 -10.17
CA PRO A 179 -25.86 15.50 -11.56
C PRO A 179 -24.60 15.56 -12.45
N ASP A 180 -23.63 16.34 -12.05
CA ASP A 180 -22.35 16.56 -12.75
C ASP A 180 -21.26 15.56 -12.36
N MET A 181 -21.55 14.62 -11.44
CA MET A 181 -20.57 13.69 -10.88
C MET A 181 -20.88 12.25 -11.27
N ASP A 182 -19.92 11.53 -11.82
CA ASP A 182 -20.06 10.09 -12.10
C ASP A 182 -19.80 9.20 -10.87
N MET A 183 -20.11 7.90 -10.99
CA MET A 183 -19.98 6.96 -9.87
C MET A 183 -18.53 6.72 -9.47
N ALA A 184 -17.56 6.77 -10.39
CA ALA A 184 -16.14 6.66 -10.06
C ALA A 184 -15.65 7.89 -9.29
N GLU A 185 -16.11 9.05 -9.69
CA GLU A 185 -15.79 10.31 -9.01
C GLU A 185 -16.31 10.34 -7.57
N TRP A 186 -17.54 9.85 -7.35
CA TRP A 186 -18.09 9.67 -6.00
C TRP A 186 -17.18 8.77 -5.13
N ALA A 187 -16.77 7.62 -5.67
CA ALA A 187 -15.92 6.67 -4.93
C ALA A 187 -14.54 7.27 -4.61
N ILE A 188 -13.92 7.96 -5.57
CA ILE A 188 -12.59 8.57 -5.37
C ILE A 188 -12.66 9.75 -4.40
N ARG A 189 -13.71 10.56 -4.44
CA ARG A 189 -13.86 11.71 -3.52
C ARG A 189 -14.16 11.30 -2.08
N TYR A 190 -14.66 10.10 -1.87
CA TYR A 190 -14.88 9.56 -0.52
C TYR A 190 -13.55 9.30 0.20
N THR A 191 -12.54 8.91 -0.53
CA THR A 191 -11.21 8.54 0.00
C THR A 191 -10.22 9.70 -0.03
#